data_d36d90bafa0079ffba43cf98d85ac2c9
#
_entry.id   d36d90bafa0079ffba43cf98d85ac2c9
#
_cell.length_a   1.000
_cell.length_b   1.000
_cell.length_c   1.000
_cell.angle_alpha   90.00
_cell.angle_beta   90.00
_cell.angle_gamma   90.00
#
_symmetry.space_group_name_H-M   'P 1'
#
loop_
_entity.id
_entity.type
_entity.pdbx_description
1 polymer ?
#
loop_
_entity_poly.entity_id
_entity_poly.type
_entity_poly.pdbx_seq_one_letter_code
_entity_poly.pdbx_strand_id
1 'polypeptide(L)'
;MTARWTTAVLDTDQPGGWAVARSPEGFLFDDNGALFPREWLKRQDLSVLTEHGIGHLDGEPVYLLELHSSSDMPGCNWKGLRAFMLEGDHTVYKVLGYAAQIGTWAREHRFCGNCGQAMTQVPRERAMYCQPCDLRSYPRISPSMIVLVTRGDEILLARSPRFVTGVYSTLAGFAEPGESAEDCLIREVREEVSIEVKNIQYMGSQCWPFPHSMMLGFHAEYAGGEIVCQEDEIEDAQWFNVHDLPPLPASKSIARYLIDVYVARRLGHAEPVLPG
;
A
#
# COMPACT_ATOMS: atom_id res chain seq x y z
N MET A 1 17.35 12.28 15.00
CA MET A 1 16.36 12.90 14.07
C MET A 1 15.84 11.78 13.21
N THR A 2 14.54 11.63 13.08
CA THR A 2 13.95 10.66 12.15
C THR A 2 14.19 11.12 10.71
N ALA A 3 14.69 10.25 9.85
CA ALA A 3 14.92 10.52 8.44
C ALA A 3 13.65 11.08 7.78
N ARG A 4 13.78 12.13 6.96
CA ARG A 4 12.64 12.80 6.33
C ARG A 4 12.56 12.47 4.85
N TRP A 5 11.51 11.74 4.48
CA TRP A 5 11.16 11.48 3.09
C TRP A 5 10.17 12.50 2.55
N THR A 6 10.42 13.03 1.33
CA THR A 6 9.49 13.89 0.59
C THR A 6 9.44 13.46 -0.87
N THR A 7 8.23 13.31 -1.42
CA THR A 7 8.03 12.98 -2.83
C THR A 7 8.30 14.18 -3.73
N ALA A 8 8.93 13.96 -4.87
CA ALA A 8 9.14 14.97 -5.91
C ALA A 8 9.32 14.31 -7.28
N VAL A 9 9.06 15.05 -8.34
CA VAL A 9 9.48 14.67 -9.71
C VAL A 9 10.83 15.31 -9.94
N LEU A 10 11.87 14.50 -10.02
CA LEU A 10 13.23 14.97 -10.26
C LEU A 10 13.66 14.69 -11.70
N ASP A 11 14.50 15.56 -12.21
CA ASP A 11 15.14 15.37 -13.50
C ASP A 11 16.20 14.26 -13.41
N THR A 12 16.15 13.30 -14.32
CA THR A 12 17.08 12.16 -14.33
C THR A 12 18.45 12.51 -14.92
N ASP A 13 18.60 13.69 -15.53
CA ASP A 13 19.88 14.18 -16.06
C ASP A 13 20.78 14.75 -14.97
N GLN A 14 20.26 14.98 -13.76
CA GLN A 14 21.06 15.46 -12.62
C GLN A 14 21.97 14.33 -12.09
N PRO A 15 23.26 14.59 -11.84
CA PRO A 15 24.18 13.59 -11.29
C PRO A 15 23.96 13.36 -9.79
N GLY A 16 24.46 12.23 -9.28
CA GLY A 16 24.51 11.94 -7.84
C GLY A 16 23.20 11.42 -7.26
N GLY A 17 23.12 11.41 -5.93
CA GLY A 17 21.99 10.93 -5.15
C GLY A 17 21.98 9.44 -4.91
N TRP A 18 20.89 8.98 -4.30
CA TRP A 18 20.61 7.59 -4.02
C TRP A 18 19.69 6.97 -5.06
N ALA A 19 19.74 5.68 -5.21
CA ALA A 19 18.78 4.96 -6.02
C ALA A 19 18.35 3.64 -5.37
N VAL A 20 17.12 3.23 -5.66
CA VAL A 20 16.59 1.90 -5.41
C VAL A 20 16.42 1.18 -6.75
N ALA A 21 16.79 -0.09 -6.82
CA ALA A 21 16.55 -0.93 -7.99
C ALA A 21 15.38 -1.86 -7.71
N ARG A 22 14.43 -1.93 -8.64
CA ARG A 22 13.25 -2.79 -8.56
C ARG A 22 13.12 -3.68 -9.79
N SER A 23 12.89 -4.96 -9.55
CA SER A 23 12.58 -5.97 -10.56
C SER A 23 11.20 -6.58 -10.30
N PRO A 24 10.69 -7.51 -11.15
CA PRO A 24 9.49 -8.28 -10.85
C PRO A 24 9.55 -9.09 -9.55
N GLU A 25 10.75 -9.43 -9.08
CA GLU A 25 10.98 -10.21 -7.85
C GLU A 25 10.99 -9.34 -6.58
N GLY A 26 11.11 -8.02 -6.72
CA GLY A 26 11.15 -7.09 -5.61
C GLY A 26 12.26 -6.04 -5.74
N PHE A 27 12.74 -5.56 -4.60
CA PHE A 27 13.82 -4.59 -4.51
C PHE A 27 15.16 -5.25 -4.24
N LEU A 28 16.23 -4.65 -4.75
CA LEU A 28 17.60 -5.05 -4.47
C LEU A 28 18.01 -4.57 -3.05
N PHE A 29 18.67 -5.45 -2.30
CA PHE A 29 19.25 -5.16 -0.97
C PHE A 29 20.67 -5.68 -0.90
N ASP A 30 21.51 -4.95 -0.17
CA ASP A 30 22.77 -5.44 0.41
C ASP A 30 22.70 -5.45 1.94
N ASP A 31 23.83 -5.65 2.61
CA ASP A 31 23.92 -5.63 4.08
C ASP A 31 23.61 -4.24 4.68
N ASN A 32 23.69 -3.16 3.89
CA ASN A 32 23.40 -1.79 4.31
C ASN A 32 21.94 -1.35 4.00
N GLY A 33 21.20 -2.12 3.22
CA GLY A 33 19.80 -1.85 2.90
C GLY A 33 19.49 -1.82 1.41
N ALA A 34 18.47 -1.00 1.02
CA ALA A 34 17.97 -0.93 -0.35
C ALA A 34 18.36 0.35 -1.09
N LEU A 35 19.05 1.28 -0.43
CA LEU A 35 19.47 2.56 -0.98
C LEU A 35 20.94 2.48 -1.38
N PHE A 36 21.23 2.58 -2.66
CA PHE A 36 22.57 2.52 -3.22
C PHE A 36 22.98 3.88 -3.78
N PRO A 37 24.30 4.22 -3.78
CA PRO A 37 24.76 5.34 -4.59
C PRO A 37 24.32 5.17 -6.04
N ARG A 38 23.57 6.13 -6.59
CA ARG A 38 22.98 6.03 -7.94
C ARG A 38 24.00 5.72 -9.02
N GLU A 39 25.16 6.37 -8.97
CA GLU A 39 26.23 6.17 -9.94
C GLU A 39 26.87 4.78 -9.84
N TRP A 40 26.83 4.16 -8.66
CA TRP A 40 27.29 2.78 -8.49
C TRP A 40 26.30 1.81 -9.15
N LEU A 41 24.99 1.96 -8.92
CA LEU A 41 23.97 1.12 -9.58
C LEU A 41 24.01 1.24 -11.09
N LYS A 42 24.19 2.44 -11.64
CA LYS A 42 24.28 2.66 -13.09
C LYS A 42 25.48 2.00 -13.78
N ARG A 43 26.51 1.68 -13.00
CA ARG A 43 27.69 0.95 -13.51
C ARG A 43 27.53 -0.56 -13.48
N GLN A 44 26.48 -1.07 -12.82
CA GLN A 44 26.19 -2.50 -12.82
C GLN A 44 25.53 -2.89 -14.15
N ASP A 45 25.69 -4.14 -14.55
CA ASP A 45 25.04 -4.70 -15.75
C ASP A 45 23.56 -5.03 -15.46
N LEU A 46 22.76 -3.97 -15.29
CA LEU A 46 21.33 -4.05 -14.98
C LEU A 46 20.50 -3.74 -16.23
N SER A 47 19.52 -4.59 -16.53
CA SER A 47 18.58 -4.38 -17.63
C SER A 47 17.52 -3.35 -17.22
N VAL A 48 17.86 -2.05 -17.29
CA VAL A 48 16.98 -0.95 -16.88
C VAL A 48 15.87 -0.74 -17.90
N LEU A 49 14.61 -0.79 -17.44
CA LEU A 49 13.42 -0.45 -18.23
C LEU A 49 13.19 1.06 -18.26
N THR A 50 13.16 1.69 -17.08
CA THR A 50 12.99 3.15 -16.92
C THR A 50 13.70 3.63 -15.64
N GLU A 51 14.03 4.92 -15.64
CA GLU A 51 14.52 5.62 -14.46
C GLU A 51 13.59 6.77 -14.10
N HIS A 52 13.28 6.92 -12.81
CA HIS A 52 12.43 8.00 -12.30
C HIS A 52 13.07 8.66 -11.09
N GLY A 53 13.19 9.99 -11.09
CA GLY A 53 13.48 10.74 -9.87
C GLY A 53 12.23 10.74 -8.98
N ILE A 54 12.29 10.21 -7.76
CA ILE A 54 11.10 9.92 -6.94
C ILE A 54 10.93 10.85 -5.73
N GLY A 55 11.98 11.55 -5.32
CA GLY A 55 11.88 12.46 -4.18
C GLY A 55 13.23 12.72 -3.51
N HIS A 56 13.18 13.12 -2.24
CA HIS A 56 14.36 13.40 -1.42
C HIS A 56 14.28 12.66 -0.09
N LEU A 57 15.38 12.07 0.31
CA LEU A 57 15.59 11.50 1.65
C LEU A 57 16.68 12.31 2.35
N ASP A 58 16.32 12.98 3.46
CA ASP A 58 17.19 13.93 4.19
C ASP A 58 17.82 15.01 3.30
N GLY A 59 17.07 15.45 2.27
CA GLY A 59 17.50 16.46 1.31
C GLY A 59 18.27 15.92 0.10
N GLU A 60 18.73 14.67 0.15
CA GLU A 60 19.43 14.02 -0.97
C GLU A 60 18.43 13.43 -1.98
N PRO A 61 18.66 13.61 -3.30
CA PRO A 61 17.76 13.10 -4.32
C PRO A 61 17.76 11.57 -4.36
N VAL A 62 16.57 10.99 -4.57
CA VAL A 62 16.36 9.55 -4.68
C VAL A 62 15.72 9.21 -6.01
N TYR A 63 16.22 8.15 -6.64
CA TYR A 63 15.79 7.65 -7.93
C TYR A 63 15.33 6.20 -7.85
N LEU A 64 14.40 5.82 -8.71
CA LEU A 64 14.00 4.45 -8.99
C LEU A 64 14.62 3.99 -10.30
N LEU A 65 15.37 2.90 -10.31
CA LEU A 65 15.71 2.12 -11.49
C LEU A 65 14.73 0.96 -11.57
N GLU A 66 13.76 1.04 -12.47
CA GLU A 66 12.84 -0.06 -12.75
C GLU A 66 13.49 -0.99 -13.78
N LEU A 67 13.57 -2.28 -13.47
CA LEU A 67 14.31 -3.25 -14.29
C LEU A 67 13.37 -4.18 -15.04
N HIS A 68 13.81 -4.69 -16.18
CA HIS A 68 13.10 -5.74 -16.92
C HIS A 68 13.07 -7.07 -16.14
N SER A 69 14.18 -7.41 -15.50
CA SER A 69 14.38 -8.64 -14.75
C SER A 69 15.36 -8.42 -13.61
N SER A 70 15.35 -9.32 -12.64
CA SER A 70 16.42 -9.46 -11.65
C SER A 70 17.68 -10.02 -12.30
N SER A 71 18.83 -9.70 -11.73
CA SER A 71 20.12 -10.30 -12.05
C SER A 71 20.86 -10.64 -10.77
N ASP A 72 21.68 -11.68 -10.82
CA ASP A 72 22.54 -12.02 -9.69
C ASP A 72 23.60 -10.94 -9.50
N MET A 73 23.69 -10.42 -8.27
CA MET A 73 24.69 -9.43 -7.89
C MET A 73 25.41 -9.90 -6.65
N PRO A 74 26.76 -10.02 -6.65
CA PRO A 74 27.51 -10.45 -5.48
C PRO A 74 27.26 -9.55 -4.26
N GLY A 75 26.93 -10.16 -3.12
CA GLY A 75 26.62 -9.44 -1.88
C GLY A 75 25.25 -8.76 -1.85
N CYS A 76 24.40 -9.00 -2.84
CA CYS A 76 23.04 -8.47 -2.89
C CYS A 76 21.99 -9.59 -2.98
N ASN A 77 20.75 -9.26 -2.60
CA ASN A 77 19.61 -10.14 -2.75
C ASN A 77 18.34 -9.37 -3.14
N TRP A 78 17.39 -10.05 -3.76
CA TRP A 78 16.08 -9.50 -4.09
C TRP A 78 15.08 -9.83 -2.99
N LYS A 79 14.37 -8.81 -2.49
CA LYS A 79 13.39 -8.96 -1.41
C LYS A 79 12.08 -8.28 -1.78
N GLY A 80 10.98 -9.01 -1.62
CA GLY A 80 9.64 -8.45 -1.82
C GLY A 80 9.29 -7.38 -0.78
N LEU A 81 8.55 -6.36 -1.18
CA LEU A 81 8.17 -5.24 -0.32
C LEU A 81 7.36 -5.67 0.92
N ARG A 82 6.51 -6.72 0.81
CA ARG A 82 5.74 -7.25 1.96
C ARG A 82 6.65 -7.82 3.05
N ALA A 83 7.70 -8.54 2.69
CA ALA A 83 8.66 -9.06 3.65
C ALA A 83 9.41 -7.92 4.35
N PHE A 84 9.84 -6.91 3.58
CA PHE A 84 10.50 -5.73 4.16
C PHE A 84 9.57 -4.91 5.07
N MET A 85 8.27 -4.82 4.77
CA MET A 85 7.29 -4.13 5.62
C MET A 85 7.28 -4.67 7.06
N LEU A 86 7.46 -5.96 7.26
CA LEU A 86 7.43 -6.60 8.58
C LEU A 86 8.66 -6.25 9.44
N GLU A 87 9.84 -6.20 8.83
CA GLU A 87 11.14 -6.16 9.51
C GLU A 87 11.87 -4.81 9.36
N GLY A 88 11.59 -4.08 8.26
CA GLY A 88 12.41 -2.95 7.83
C GLY A 88 12.11 -1.63 8.54
N ASP A 89 13.00 -0.66 8.31
CA ASP A 89 12.84 0.73 8.73
C ASP A 89 11.62 1.37 8.04
N HIS A 90 10.85 2.13 8.81
CA HIS A 90 9.60 2.73 8.34
C HIS A 90 9.81 3.77 7.23
N THR A 91 10.85 4.59 7.33
CA THR A 91 11.15 5.63 6.33
C THR A 91 11.59 4.99 5.01
N VAL A 92 12.45 3.97 5.08
CA VAL A 92 12.86 3.20 3.90
C VAL A 92 11.65 2.48 3.29
N TYR A 93 10.74 1.93 4.11
CA TYR A 93 9.50 1.33 3.60
C TYR A 93 8.64 2.33 2.82
N LYS A 94 8.52 3.59 3.28
CA LYS A 94 7.82 4.65 2.52
C LYS A 94 8.48 4.94 1.17
N VAL A 95 9.80 5.03 1.13
CA VAL A 95 10.55 5.20 -0.12
C VAL A 95 10.28 4.06 -1.09
N LEU A 96 10.42 2.81 -0.63
CA LEU A 96 10.19 1.61 -1.43
C LEU A 96 8.72 1.47 -1.86
N GLY A 97 7.78 1.79 -0.98
CA GLY A 97 6.35 1.78 -1.29
C GLY A 97 5.99 2.76 -2.40
N TYR A 98 6.50 4.00 -2.31
CA TYR A 98 6.35 4.99 -3.37
C TYR A 98 7.01 4.53 -4.68
N ALA A 99 8.25 4.04 -4.60
CA ALA A 99 8.97 3.50 -5.75
C ALA A 99 8.20 2.32 -6.41
N ALA A 100 7.60 1.43 -5.60
CA ALA A 100 6.80 0.32 -6.10
C ALA A 100 5.59 0.79 -6.91
N GLN A 101 4.86 1.80 -6.42
CA GLN A 101 3.71 2.35 -7.15
C GLN A 101 4.14 3.06 -8.44
N ILE A 102 5.23 3.84 -8.42
CA ILE A 102 5.75 4.51 -9.62
C ILE A 102 6.24 3.49 -10.65
N GLY A 103 7.00 2.46 -10.22
CA GLY A 103 7.47 1.41 -11.12
C GLY A 103 6.34 0.58 -11.72
N THR A 104 5.31 0.26 -10.92
CA THR A 104 4.11 -0.44 -11.41
C THR A 104 3.39 0.40 -12.46
N TRP A 105 3.14 1.68 -12.17
CA TRP A 105 2.54 2.59 -13.14
C TRP A 105 3.37 2.71 -14.43
N ALA A 106 4.67 2.92 -14.33
CA ALA A 106 5.55 3.06 -15.50
C ALA A 106 5.55 1.80 -16.38
N ARG A 107 5.45 0.61 -15.77
CA ARG A 107 5.39 -0.68 -16.47
C ARG A 107 4.06 -0.93 -17.16
N GLU A 108 2.94 -0.58 -16.50
CA GLU A 108 1.59 -0.86 -16.96
C GLU A 108 1.03 0.18 -17.95
N HIS A 109 1.58 1.41 -17.97
CA HIS A 109 1.07 2.51 -18.79
C HIS A 109 2.00 2.88 -19.97
N ARG A 110 2.67 1.87 -20.52
CA ARG A 110 3.55 2.04 -21.69
C ARG A 110 2.80 2.25 -23.00
N PHE A 111 1.56 1.79 -23.08
CA PHE A 111 0.70 1.88 -24.24
C PHE A 111 -0.62 2.55 -23.89
N CYS A 112 -1.16 3.32 -24.82
CA CYS A 112 -2.43 3.99 -24.67
C CYS A 112 -3.59 3.00 -24.61
N GLY A 113 -4.40 3.04 -23.54
CA GLY A 113 -5.57 2.18 -23.40
C GLY A 113 -6.69 2.45 -24.41
N ASN A 114 -6.65 3.59 -25.13
CA ASN A 114 -7.63 3.94 -26.16
C ASN A 114 -7.20 3.49 -27.57
N CYS A 115 -5.95 3.71 -27.96
CA CYS A 115 -5.51 3.46 -29.35
C CYS A 115 -4.34 2.47 -29.48
N GLY A 116 -3.78 1.96 -28.37
CA GLY A 116 -2.67 1.03 -28.37
C GLY A 116 -1.29 1.62 -28.74
N GLN A 117 -1.18 2.90 -29.06
CA GLN A 117 0.08 3.55 -29.38
C GLN A 117 0.98 3.66 -28.13
N ALA A 118 2.30 3.61 -28.34
CA ALA A 118 3.27 3.83 -27.29
C ALA A 118 3.11 5.24 -26.70
N MET A 119 3.12 5.33 -25.38
CA MET A 119 3.04 6.59 -24.64
C MET A 119 4.44 7.09 -24.29
N THR A 120 4.58 8.41 -24.16
CA THR A 120 5.81 9.07 -23.73
C THR A 120 5.63 9.71 -22.36
N GLN A 121 6.68 9.67 -21.53
CA GLN A 121 6.64 10.36 -20.25
C GLN A 121 6.65 11.88 -20.44
N VAL A 122 5.77 12.59 -19.75
CA VAL A 122 5.74 14.05 -19.75
C VAL A 122 6.90 14.57 -18.88
N PRO A 123 7.79 15.45 -19.39
CA PRO A 123 8.86 16.02 -18.58
C PRO A 123 8.30 16.76 -17.35
N ARG A 124 8.91 16.52 -16.18
CA ARG A 124 8.55 17.14 -14.89
C ARG A 124 7.13 16.88 -14.41
N GLU A 125 6.45 15.87 -14.95
CA GLU A 125 5.12 15.45 -14.54
C GLU A 125 5.08 13.92 -14.38
N ARG A 126 4.30 13.42 -13.41
CA ARG A 126 4.01 11.99 -13.27
C ARG A 126 2.89 11.59 -14.21
N ALA A 127 3.11 11.76 -15.52
CA ALA A 127 2.14 11.40 -16.53
C ALA A 127 2.81 10.72 -17.74
N MET A 128 2.13 9.73 -18.29
CA MET A 128 2.37 9.21 -19.64
C MET A 128 1.39 9.89 -20.60
N TYR A 129 1.86 10.27 -21.77
CA TYR A 129 1.09 11.01 -22.77
C TYR A 129 0.99 10.26 -24.09
N CYS A 130 -0.23 10.16 -24.60
CA CYS A 130 -0.52 9.67 -25.92
C CYS A 130 -0.83 10.86 -26.85
N GLN A 131 0.07 11.19 -27.75
CA GLN A 131 -0.11 12.31 -28.68
C GLN A 131 -1.34 12.17 -29.60
N PRO A 132 -1.60 10.99 -30.24
CA PRO A 132 -2.77 10.85 -31.13
C PRO A 132 -4.12 11.01 -30.43
N CYS A 133 -4.21 10.65 -29.16
CA CYS A 133 -5.47 10.71 -28.40
C CYS A 133 -5.58 11.94 -27.49
N ASP A 134 -4.52 12.74 -27.40
CA ASP A 134 -4.39 13.82 -26.39
C ASP A 134 -4.71 13.34 -24.97
N LEU A 135 -4.30 12.11 -24.62
CA LEU A 135 -4.65 11.45 -23.37
C LEU A 135 -3.44 11.35 -22.44
N ARG A 136 -3.62 11.78 -21.18
CA ARG A 136 -2.65 11.59 -20.11
C ARG A 136 -3.10 10.47 -19.18
N SER A 137 -2.14 9.63 -18.78
CA SER A 137 -2.32 8.59 -17.78
C SER A 137 -1.40 8.85 -16.59
N TYR A 138 -2.02 9.08 -15.43
CA TYR A 138 -1.36 9.30 -14.16
C TYR A 138 -1.17 7.99 -13.38
N PRO A 139 -0.30 7.95 -12.34
CA PRO A 139 -0.22 6.79 -11.45
C PRO A 139 -1.61 6.46 -10.89
N ARG A 140 -1.99 5.18 -11.01
CA ARG A 140 -3.25 4.69 -10.45
C ARG A 140 -3.16 4.66 -8.93
N ILE A 141 -4.22 5.14 -8.28
CA ILE A 141 -4.47 4.95 -6.85
C ILE A 141 -5.89 4.42 -6.73
N SER A 142 -6.03 3.20 -6.19
CA SER A 142 -7.34 2.57 -5.99
C SER A 142 -7.76 2.76 -4.52
N PRO A 143 -8.80 3.56 -4.26
CA PRO A 143 -9.32 3.71 -2.91
C PRO A 143 -9.98 2.40 -2.44
N SER A 144 -9.64 1.98 -1.23
CA SER A 144 -10.20 0.80 -0.56
C SER A 144 -10.61 1.21 0.84
N MET A 145 -11.88 0.98 1.19
CA MET A 145 -12.39 1.23 2.54
C MET A 145 -12.01 0.05 3.42
N ILE A 146 -11.53 0.34 4.61
CA ILE A 146 -11.23 -0.68 5.62
C ILE A 146 -11.90 -0.29 6.93
N VAL A 147 -12.67 -1.21 7.52
CA VAL A 147 -13.54 -0.87 8.65
C VAL A 147 -13.46 -1.89 9.78
N LEU A 148 -13.33 -1.38 11.00
CA LEU A 148 -13.59 -2.13 12.21
C LEU A 148 -15.05 -1.90 12.63
N VAL A 149 -15.86 -2.96 12.59
CA VAL A 149 -17.24 -2.94 13.11
C VAL A 149 -17.21 -3.30 14.60
N THR A 150 -17.90 -2.50 15.42
CA THR A 150 -17.82 -2.60 16.87
C THR A 150 -19.19 -2.76 17.52
N ARG A 151 -19.26 -3.49 18.66
CA ARG A 151 -20.47 -3.70 19.44
C ARG A 151 -20.12 -3.81 20.93
N GLY A 152 -20.06 -2.67 21.64
CA GLY A 152 -19.66 -2.65 23.06
C GLY A 152 -18.22 -3.12 23.25
N ASP A 153 -18.00 -4.23 23.97
CA ASP A 153 -16.68 -4.82 24.18
C ASP A 153 -16.31 -5.86 23.13
N GLU A 154 -17.08 -5.95 22.05
CA GLU A 154 -16.83 -6.87 20.95
C GLU A 154 -16.48 -6.13 19.66
N ILE A 155 -15.61 -6.73 18.87
CA ILE A 155 -15.22 -6.28 17.53
C ILE A 155 -15.44 -7.42 16.53
N LEU A 156 -15.90 -7.08 15.33
CA LEU A 156 -16.05 -8.01 14.24
C LEU A 156 -14.74 -8.13 13.50
N LEU A 157 -14.21 -9.34 13.44
CA LEU A 157 -13.04 -9.66 12.63
C LEU A 157 -13.36 -10.83 11.69
N ALA A 158 -12.76 -10.79 10.52
CA ALA A 158 -12.95 -11.80 9.49
C ALA A 158 -11.62 -12.37 9.01
N ARG A 159 -11.67 -13.57 8.45
CA ARG A 159 -10.53 -14.26 7.87
C ARG A 159 -10.81 -14.59 6.41
N SER A 160 -9.96 -14.09 5.53
CA SER A 160 -9.95 -14.48 4.12
C SER A 160 -9.09 -15.73 3.92
N PRO A 161 -9.44 -16.64 3.00
CA PRO A 161 -8.59 -17.80 2.65
C PRO A 161 -7.23 -17.41 2.10
N ARG A 162 -7.04 -16.13 1.73
CA ARG A 162 -5.77 -15.57 1.23
C ARG A 162 -4.83 -15.11 2.36
N PHE A 163 -5.29 -15.07 3.61
CA PHE A 163 -4.46 -14.65 4.74
C PHE A 163 -3.59 -15.81 5.26
N VAL A 164 -2.59 -15.42 6.07
CA VAL A 164 -1.84 -16.41 6.87
C VAL A 164 -2.84 -17.14 7.77
N THR A 165 -2.72 -18.46 7.82
CA THR A 165 -3.63 -19.32 8.59
C THR A 165 -3.80 -18.82 10.03
N GLY A 166 -5.04 -18.63 10.46
CA GLY A 166 -5.42 -18.22 11.80
C GLY A 166 -5.40 -16.72 12.07
N VAL A 167 -4.95 -15.89 11.13
CA VAL A 167 -4.97 -14.42 11.28
C VAL A 167 -6.34 -13.88 10.90
N TYR A 168 -6.95 -13.10 11.80
CA TYR A 168 -8.18 -12.36 11.57
C TYR A 168 -7.88 -10.87 11.38
N SER A 169 -8.64 -10.22 10.52
CA SER A 169 -8.48 -8.81 10.15
C SER A 169 -9.83 -8.09 10.13
N THR A 170 -9.77 -6.79 9.94
CA THR A 170 -10.93 -5.95 9.62
C THR A 170 -11.41 -6.17 8.20
N LEU A 171 -12.68 -5.88 7.91
CA LEU A 171 -13.28 -5.96 6.58
C LEU A 171 -12.73 -4.86 5.66
N ALA A 172 -12.58 -5.15 4.37
CA ALA A 172 -12.07 -4.15 3.44
C ALA A 172 -12.42 -4.46 1.98
N GLY A 173 -12.93 -3.45 1.26
CA GLY A 173 -13.25 -3.56 -0.15
C GLY A 173 -12.98 -2.28 -0.94
N PHE A 174 -13.03 -2.39 -2.27
CA PHE A 174 -12.72 -1.30 -3.18
C PHE A 174 -13.96 -0.48 -3.52
N ALA A 175 -13.76 0.85 -3.63
CA ALA A 175 -14.82 1.73 -4.10
C ALA A 175 -15.16 1.45 -5.56
N GLU A 176 -16.48 1.38 -5.85
CA GLU A 176 -17.04 1.29 -7.19
C GLU A 176 -17.29 2.69 -7.78
N PRO A 177 -17.34 2.84 -9.12
CA PRO A 177 -17.64 4.11 -9.74
C PRO A 177 -18.97 4.69 -9.28
N GLY A 178 -18.94 5.91 -8.74
CA GLY A 178 -20.13 6.62 -8.27
C GLY A 178 -20.43 6.47 -6.78
N GLU A 179 -19.68 5.64 -6.06
CA GLU A 179 -19.85 5.50 -4.62
C GLU A 179 -19.10 6.60 -3.84
N SER A 180 -19.69 7.01 -2.72
CA SER A 180 -18.94 7.66 -1.63
C SER A 180 -18.15 6.62 -0.82
N ALA A 181 -17.21 7.07 0.03
CA ALA A 181 -16.49 6.17 0.92
C ALA A 181 -17.42 5.43 1.89
N GLU A 182 -18.46 6.13 2.38
CA GLU A 182 -19.47 5.59 3.27
C GLU A 182 -20.36 4.56 2.57
N ASP A 183 -20.79 4.82 1.31
CA ASP A 183 -21.59 3.87 0.54
C ASP A 183 -20.82 2.59 0.25
N CYS A 184 -19.56 2.72 -0.18
CA CYS A 184 -18.66 1.59 -0.37
C CYS A 184 -18.51 0.75 0.91
N LEU A 185 -18.23 1.40 2.03
CA LEU A 185 -18.08 0.72 3.33
C LEU A 185 -19.35 -0.06 3.71
N ILE A 186 -20.53 0.56 3.58
CA ILE A 186 -21.82 -0.08 3.91
C ILE A 186 -22.07 -1.28 2.99
N ARG A 187 -21.81 -1.14 1.69
CA ARG A 187 -21.97 -2.21 0.72
C ARG A 187 -21.04 -3.39 1.03
N GLU A 188 -19.74 -3.12 1.22
CA GLU A 188 -18.74 -4.16 1.49
C GLU A 188 -19.05 -4.93 2.78
N VAL A 189 -19.41 -4.24 3.87
CA VAL A 189 -19.79 -4.93 5.12
C VAL A 189 -21.04 -5.81 4.91
N ARG A 190 -22.01 -5.33 4.11
CA ARG A 190 -23.21 -6.12 3.81
C ARG A 190 -22.91 -7.32 2.91
N GLU A 191 -22.05 -7.16 1.90
CA GLU A 191 -21.66 -8.21 0.97
C GLU A 191 -20.81 -9.28 1.67
N GLU A 192 -19.75 -8.87 2.38
CA GLU A 192 -18.81 -9.80 3.01
C GLU A 192 -19.42 -10.59 4.17
N VAL A 193 -20.28 -9.95 5.01
CA VAL A 193 -20.75 -10.56 6.28
C VAL A 193 -22.22 -10.31 6.62
N SER A 194 -23.02 -9.70 5.76
CA SER A 194 -24.48 -9.44 5.92
C SER A 194 -24.86 -8.60 7.15
N ILE A 195 -23.93 -7.74 7.62
CA ILE A 195 -24.14 -6.84 8.78
C ILE A 195 -24.50 -5.44 8.32
N GLU A 196 -25.40 -4.80 9.05
CA GLU A 196 -25.72 -3.37 8.94
C GLU A 196 -24.88 -2.55 9.92
N VAL A 197 -24.42 -1.39 9.47
CA VAL A 197 -23.60 -0.49 10.28
C VAL A 197 -24.16 0.92 10.35
N LYS A 198 -23.76 1.65 11.39
CA LYS A 198 -24.09 3.06 11.65
C LYS A 198 -22.92 3.78 12.28
N ASN A 199 -23.05 5.11 12.46
CA ASN A 199 -22.06 5.94 13.16
C ASN A 199 -20.65 5.76 12.61
N ILE A 200 -20.52 5.81 11.26
CA ILE A 200 -19.26 5.66 10.54
C ILE A 200 -18.34 6.83 10.87
N GLN A 201 -17.14 6.54 11.34
CA GLN A 201 -16.12 7.51 11.72
C GLN A 201 -14.81 7.25 10.99
N TYR A 202 -14.32 8.23 10.23
CA TYR A 202 -12.98 8.17 9.62
C TYR A 202 -11.89 8.24 10.69
N MET A 203 -10.92 7.30 10.59
CA MET A 203 -9.84 7.14 11.55
C MET A 203 -8.47 7.50 10.99
N GLY A 204 -8.29 7.45 9.68
CA GLY A 204 -7.03 7.74 9.01
C GLY A 204 -6.89 7.01 7.69
N SER A 205 -5.76 7.21 7.01
CA SER A 205 -5.46 6.53 5.75
C SER A 205 -4.04 6.03 5.70
N GLN A 206 -3.79 5.01 4.89
CA GLN A 206 -2.47 4.44 4.66
C GLN A 206 -2.27 4.11 3.18
N CYS A 207 -1.12 4.52 2.64
CA CYS A 207 -0.66 4.02 1.34
C CYS A 207 -0.43 2.50 1.44
N TRP A 208 -1.03 1.75 0.53
CA TRP A 208 -0.92 0.29 0.47
C TRP A 208 -0.43 -0.13 -0.92
N PRO A 209 0.91 -0.19 -1.13
CA PRO A 209 1.53 -0.35 -2.45
C PRO A 209 1.51 -1.81 -2.96
N PHE A 210 0.33 -2.45 -2.88
CA PHE A 210 0.09 -3.84 -3.29
C PHE A 210 -1.16 -3.96 -4.18
N PRO A 211 -1.10 -3.58 -5.47
CA PRO A 211 0.00 -2.83 -6.09
C PRO A 211 -0.10 -1.32 -5.97
N HIS A 212 -1.31 -0.73 -5.79
CA HIS A 212 -1.55 0.72 -5.85
C HIS A 212 -2.75 1.18 -5.03
N SER A 213 -3.05 0.52 -3.91
CA SER A 213 -4.20 0.87 -3.08
C SER A 213 -3.90 2.03 -2.14
N MET A 214 -4.94 2.78 -1.79
CA MET A 214 -5.00 3.71 -0.69
C MET A 214 -6.10 3.26 0.27
N MET A 215 -5.69 2.81 1.46
CA MET A 215 -6.63 2.36 2.48
C MET A 215 -7.19 3.55 3.24
N LEU A 216 -8.51 3.67 3.29
CA LEU A 216 -9.25 4.66 4.08
C LEU A 216 -9.88 3.91 5.26
N GLY A 217 -9.40 4.17 6.47
CA GLY A 217 -9.74 3.45 7.68
C GLY A 217 -10.90 4.09 8.45
N PHE A 218 -11.83 3.25 8.87
CA PHE A 218 -13.03 3.67 9.59
C PHE A 218 -13.30 2.78 10.81
N HIS A 219 -13.94 3.36 11.82
CA HIS A 219 -14.73 2.63 12.79
C HIS A 219 -16.21 2.78 12.43
N ALA A 220 -17.00 1.74 12.65
CA ALA A 220 -18.45 1.78 12.53
C ALA A 220 -19.10 0.95 13.65
N GLU A 221 -20.30 1.36 14.06
CA GLU A 221 -21.05 0.60 15.05
C GLU A 221 -22.01 -0.38 14.37
N TYR A 222 -22.14 -1.57 14.93
CA TYR A 222 -23.16 -2.53 14.55
C TYR A 222 -24.56 -1.94 14.67
N ALA A 223 -25.38 -2.09 13.65
CA ALA A 223 -26.77 -1.63 13.63
C ALA A 223 -27.80 -2.77 13.56
N GLY A 224 -27.40 -3.96 13.08
CA GLY A 224 -28.26 -5.14 12.96
C GLY A 224 -27.73 -6.17 11.98
N GLY A 225 -28.46 -7.26 11.81
CA GLY A 225 -28.10 -8.38 10.94
C GLY A 225 -27.46 -9.53 11.71
N GLU A 226 -27.31 -10.66 11.04
CA GLU A 226 -26.58 -11.82 11.52
C GLU A 226 -25.40 -12.07 10.58
N ILE A 227 -24.29 -12.58 11.12
CA ILE A 227 -23.12 -12.87 10.32
C ILE A 227 -23.44 -14.01 9.33
N VAL A 228 -23.37 -13.69 8.06
CA VAL A 228 -23.42 -14.67 6.96
C VAL A 228 -22.25 -14.33 6.04
N CYS A 229 -21.23 -15.19 6.05
CA CYS A 229 -20.02 -14.97 5.26
C CYS A 229 -20.27 -15.20 3.77
N GLN A 230 -19.72 -14.35 2.92
CA GLN A 230 -19.61 -14.58 1.48
C GLN A 230 -18.49 -15.63 1.24
N GLU A 231 -18.87 -16.84 0.87
CA GLU A 231 -17.98 -18.02 0.86
C GLU A 231 -16.72 -17.86 -0.01
N ASP A 232 -16.78 -17.07 -1.08
CA ASP A 232 -15.63 -16.86 -2.00
C ASP A 232 -14.56 -15.91 -1.44
N GLU A 233 -14.91 -15.04 -0.48
CA GLU A 233 -14.02 -14.00 0.04
C GLU A 233 -13.72 -14.15 1.54
N ILE A 234 -14.70 -14.58 2.32
CA ILE A 234 -14.63 -14.70 3.78
C ILE A 234 -14.80 -16.15 4.20
N GLU A 235 -13.73 -16.75 4.71
CA GLU A 235 -13.72 -18.11 5.22
C GLU A 235 -14.41 -18.22 6.57
N ASP A 236 -14.28 -17.20 7.40
CA ASP A 236 -14.86 -17.12 8.75
C ASP A 236 -14.95 -15.68 9.23
N ALA A 237 -16.00 -15.32 9.94
CA ALA A 237 -16.16 -14.03 10.59
C ALA A 237 -16.86 -14.20 11.95
N GLN A 238 -16.32 -13.55 12.98
CA GLN A 238 -16.81 -13.69 14.35
C GLN A 238 -16.70 -12.39 15.12
N TRP A 239 -17.52 -12.29 16.17
CA TRP A 239 -17.37 -11.28 17.21
C TRP A 239 -16.33 -11.74 18.23
N PHE A 240 -15.31 -10.93 18.44
CA PHE A 240 -14.25 -11.18 19.44
C PHE A 240 -14.32 -10.15 20.55
N ASN A 241 -14.21 -10.60 21.78
CA ASN A 241 -14.10 -9.69 22.91
C ASN A 241 -12.73 -9.00 22.92
N VAL A 242 -12.68 -7.71 23.24
CA VAL A 242 -11.43 -6.93 23.28
C VAL A 242 -10.39 -7.46 24.28
N HIS A 243 -10.80 -8.30 25.23
CA HIS A 243 -9.90 -8.97 26.17
C HIS A 243 -9.37 -10.32 25.69
N ASP A 244 -9.93 -10.88 24.61
CA ASP A 244 -9.55 -12.21 24.08
C ASP A 244 -9.56 -12.18 22.55
N LEU A 245 -8.48 -11.67 21.98
CA LEU A 245 -8.35 -11.47 20.55
C LEU A 245 -7.56 -12.61 19.89
N PRO A 246 -7.92 -12.99 18.64
CA PRO A 246 -7.18 -13.96 17.85
C PRO A 246 -5.83 -13.38 17.38
N PRO A 247 -5.00 -14.16 16.67
CA PRO A 247 -3.86 -13.61 15.94
C PRO A 247 -4.31 -12.50 14.98
N LEU A 248 -3.64 -11.35 15.06
CA LEU A 248 -3.99 -10.11 14.36
C LEU A 248 -2.98 -9.79 13.24
N PRO A 249 -3.33 -8.86 12.32
CA PRO A 249 -2.41 -8.41 11.28
C PRO A 249 -1.15 -7.74 11.84
N ALA A 250 -0.16 -7.56 10.98
CA ALA A 250 1.10 -6.89 11.32
C ALA A 250 0.86 -5.49 11.92
N SER A 251 1.64 -5.12 12.93
CA SER A 251 1.51 -3.85 13.67
C SER A 251 1.68 -2.59 12.80
N LYS A 252 2.29 -2.73 11.62
CA LYS A 252 2.48 -1.64 10.65
C LYS A 252 1.30 -1.47 9.67
N SER A 253 0.22 -2.24 9.80
CA SER A 253 -0.96 -2.14 8.95
C SER A 253 -2.05 -1.27 9.58
N ILE A 254 -2.79 -0.54 8.75
CA ILE A 254 -3.96 0.22 9.18
C ILE A 254 -5.04 -0.69 9.80
N ALA A 255 -5.18 -1.93 9.33
CA ALA A 255 -6.07 -2.92 9.94
C ALA A 255 -5.76 -3.11 11.43
N ARG A 256 -4.49 -3.33 11.76
CA ARG A 256 -4.04 -3.46 13.15
C ARG A 256 -4.20 -2.16 13.92
N TYR A 257 -3.92 -1.02 13.33
CA TYR A 257 -4.14 0.29 13.96
C TYR A 257 -5.60 0.49 14.38
N LEU A 258 -6.56 0.19 13.49
CA LEU A 258 -7.99 0.31 13.82
C LEU A 258 -8.38 -0.54 15.03
N ILE A 259 -7.89 -1.78 15.08
CA ILE A 259 -8.12 -2.68 16.22
C ILE A 259 -7.50 -2.11 17.50
N ASP A 260 -6.21 -1.79 17.45
CA ASP A 260 -5.47 -1.36 18.64
C ASP A 260 -5.99 -0.04 19.21
N VAL A 261 -6.45 0.92 18.37
CA VAL A 261 -7.09 2.17 18.83
C VAL A 261 -8.38 1.87 19.59
N TYR A 262 -9.24 0.99 19.04
CA TYR A 262 -10.49 0.66 19.71
C TYR A 262 -10.25 -0.04 21.04
N VAL A 263 -9.37 -1.03 21.06
CA VAL A 263 -8.98 -1.75 22.27
C VAL A 263 -8.40 -0.79 23.32
N ALA A 264 -7.50 0.11 22.91
CA ALA A 264 -6.91 1.09 23.81
C ALA A 264 -7.98 2.00 24.45
N ARG A 265 -8.94 2.49 23.65
CA ARG A 265 -10.07 3.30 24.15
C ARG A 265 -10.94 2.55 25.13
N ARG A 266 -11.26 1.27 24.84
CA ARG A 266 -12.09 0.44 25.73
C ARG A 266 -11.40 0.10 27.04
N LEU A 267 -10.09 -0.11 27.04
CA LEU A 267 -9.30 -0.51 28.20
C LEU A 267 -8.66 0.68 28.96
N GLY A 268 -8.84 1.91 28.49
CA GLY A 268 -8.22 3.11 29.08
C GLY A 268 -6.71 3.19 28.90
N HIS A 269 -6.17 2.61 27.83
CA HIS A 269 -4.76 2.66 27.48
C HIS A 269 -4.46 3.84 26.54
N ALA A 270 -3.17 4.17 26.39
CA ALA A 270 -2.73 5.15 25.40
C ALA A 270 -2.99 4.64 23.97
N GLU A 271 -3.57 5.51 23.13
CA GLU A 271 -3.84 5.17 21.73
C GLU A 271 -2.54 5.06 20.92
N PRO A 272 -2.44 4.07 20.02
CA PRO A 272 -1.31 3.96 19.10
C PRO A 272 -1.33 5.09 18.06
N VAL A 273 -0.17 5.33 17.48
CA VAL A 273 -0.03 6.26 16.35
C VAL A 273 -0.29 5.51 15.05
N LEU A 274 -1.01 6.16 14.12
CA LEU A 274 -1.25 5.60 12.79
C LEU A 274 0.08 5.28 12.11
N PRO A 275 0.29 4.06 11.62
CA PRO A 275 1.46 3.71 10.82
C PRO A 275 1.36 4.42 9.47
N GLY A 276 2.06 5.52 9.33
CA GLY A 276 2.00 6.40 8.16
C GLY A 276 2.91 6.02 7.01
#